data_9c02d4f21eaf18881768e5773501365f
#
_entry.id   9c02d4f21eaf18881768e5773501365f
#
_cell.length_a   1.000
_cell.length_b   1.000
_cell.length_c   1.000
_cell.angle_alpha   90.00
_cell.angle_beta   90.00
_cell.angle_gamma   90.00
#
_symmetry.space_group_name_H-M   'P 1'
#
loop_
_entity.id
_entity.type
_entity.pdbx_description
1 polymer ?
#
loop_
_entity_poly.entity_id
_entity_poly.type
_entity_poly.pdbx_seq_one_letter_code
_entity_poly.pdbx_strand_id
1 'polypeptide(L)'
;MNDKHFEERITIVGEIVREVESALAFTILEIGAMPLEGQKEPFHQLLDIFPESRIIAFEVDQDLCDQLNRHARPGISYFPVALGRKEEQRTFYETNHPMCSSLYKPNEKLISMYNNMEVAMLKSVDSIATFSLDYFINENNIDSVDFIKIDIQGAELDVFQGGANTLKEVVAIVSEVEFVSHYIDQPLFGDVCAFLAEKDIMFHKFLGMAGRSLKPIVIGNNPNFPTQHMWSDAIFIKDIFKIPDLSASKLLKMGLLAFIYGSPDVTYWCFKNYDEKNGTNIHKSLFDIDSKLKRPDKNTTRKKRKKIKGLK
;
A
#
# COMPACT_ATOMS: atom_id res chain seq x y z
N MET A 1 -18.12 -0.71 -5.50
CA MET A 1 -17.89 -1.42 -6.78
C MET A 1 -17.77 -2.90 -6.44
N ASN A 2 -18.26 -3.84 -7.26
CA ASN A 2 -18.25 -5.27 -6.91
C ASN A 2 -16.80 -5.74 -7.00
N ASP A 3 -16.15 -6.14 -5.90
CA ASP A 3 -14.70 -6.45 -5.79
C ASP A 3 -14.19 -7.36 -6.91
N LYS A 4 -14.96 -8.36 -7.29
CA LYS A 4 -14.61 -9.30 -8.36
C LYS A 4 -14.42 -8.65 -9.74
N HIS A 5 -15.23 -7.67 -10.12
CA HIS A 5 -15.06 -6.96 -11.39
C HIS A 5 -13.85 -6.03 -11.38
N PHE A 6 -13.45 -5.55 -10.20
CA PHE A 6 -12.26 -4.73 -10.06
C PHE A 6 -10.99 -5.57 -10.21
N GLU A 7 -10.91 -6.73 -9.55
CA GLU A 7 -9.81 -7.68 -9.70
C GLU A 7 -9.63 -8.16 -11.14
N GLU A 8 -10.75 -8.46 -11.83
CA GLU A 8 -10.72 -8.83 -13.25
C GLU A 8 -10.15 -7.71 -14.14
N ARG A 9 -10.46 -6.45 -13.85
CA ARG A 9 -9.90 -5.29 -14.57
C ARG A 9 -8.40 -5.13 -14.35
N ILE A 10 -7.92 -5.29 -13.11
CA ILE A 10 -6.49 -5.25 -12.80
C ILE A 10 -5.77 -6.35 -13.59
N THR A 11 -6.31 -7.56 -13.63
CA THR A 11 -5.74 -8.67 -14.42
C THR A 11 -5.64 -8.31 -15.89
N ILE A 12 -6.70 -7.75 -16.50
CA ILE A 12 -6.68 -7.35 -17.92
C ILE A 12 -5.61 -6.29 -18.20
N VAL A 13 -5.49 -5.27 -17.33
CA VAL A 13 -4.46 -4.23 -17.48
C VAL A 13 -3.06 -4.82 -17.33
N GLY A 14 -2.89 -5.73 -16.38
CA GLY A 14 -1.63 -6.46 -16.21
C GLY A 14 -1.26 -7.31 -17.43
N GLU A 15 -2.23 -7.99 -18.06
CA GLU A 15 -2.00 -8.74 -19.31
C GLU A 15 -1.56 -7.83 -20.46
N ILE A 16 -2.17 -6.64 -20.59
CA ILE A 16 -1.76 -5.63 -21.59
C ILE A 16 -0.28 -5.24 -21.37
N VAL A 17 0.13 -5.05 -20.12
CA VAL A 17 1.52 -4.73 -19.79
C VAL A 17 2.46 -5.90 -20.10
N ARG A 18 2.06 -7.13 -19.78
CA ARG A 18 2.85 -8.34 -20.07
C ARG A 18 3.08 -8.59 -21.58
N GLU A 19 2.18 -8.12 -22.43
CA GLU A 19 2.37 -8.21 -23.90
C GLU A 19 3.59 -7.40 -24.38
N VAL A 20 3.95 -6.33 -23.68
CA VAL A 20 5.08 -5.45 -24.05
C VAL A 20 6.30 -5.61 -23.15
N GLU A 21 6.12 -6.10 -21.90
CA GLU A 21 7.21 -6.32 -20.93
C GLU A 21 6.89 -7.54 -20.06
N SER A 22 7.21 -8.72 -20.60
CA SER A 22 6.88 -9.99 -19.95
C SER A 22 7.74 -10.30 -18.72
N ALA A 23 8.91 -9.67 -18.61
CA ALA A 23 9.85 -9.81 -17.48
C ALA A 23 9.66 -8.74 -16.38
N LEU A 24 8.61 -7.92 -16.46
CA LEU A 24 8.34 -6.91 -15.46
C LEU A 24 8.18 -7.58 -14.08
N ALA A 25 8.87 -7.04 -13.07
CA ALA A 25 8.79 -7.50 -11.70
C ALA A 25 8.78 -6.31 -10.73
N PHE A 26 8.03 -6.43 -9.65
CA PHE A 26 7.91 -5.42 -8.61
C PHE A 26 8.70 -5.82 -7.37
N THR A 27 9.40 -4.87 -6.76
CA THR A 27 9.83 -4.95 -5.36
C THR A 27 8.95 -4.02 -4.54
N ILE A 28 8.17 -4.62 -3.65
CA ILE A 28 7.16 -3.93 -2.85
C ILE A 28 7.56 -4.05 -1.38
N LEU A 29 7.46 -2.96 -0.63
CA LEU A 29 7.56 -2.99 0.83
C LEU A 29 6.17 -2.84 1.44
N GLU A 30 5.85 -3.70 2.40
CA GLU A 30 4.66 -3.65 3.23
C GLU A 30 5.09 -3.49 4.69
N ILE A 31 4.98 -2.28 5.22
CA ILE A 31 5.52 -1.88 6.52
C ILE A 31 4.37 -1.72 7.50
N GLY A 32 4.39 -2.50 8.61
CA GLY A 32 3.23 -2.70 9.48
C GLY A 32 2.31 -3.76 8.88
N ALA A 33 2.87 -4.91 8.50
CA ALA A 33 2.19 -5.97 7.73
C ALA A 33 1.39 -6.94 8.60
N MET A 34 0.78 -6.47 9.70
CA MET A 34 -0.11 -7.29 10.52
C MET A 34 -1.36 -7.67 9.72
N PRO A 35 -1.64 -8.96 9.48
CA PRO A 35 -2.77 -9.37 8.67
C PRO A 35 -4.11 -9.01 9.32
N LEU A 36 -4.99 -8.39 8.56
CA LEU A 36 -6.40 -8.22 8.92
C LEU A 36 -7.21 -9.37 8.34
N GLU A 37 -7.97 -10.06 9.20
CA GLU A 37 -8.78 -11.21 8.78
C GLU A 37 -9.77 -10.81 7.68
N GLY A 38 -9.69 -11.49 6.54
CA GLY A 38 -10.56 -11.25 5.38
C GLY A 38 -10.22 -10.03 4.54
N GLN A 39 -9.17 -9.27 4.84
CA GLN A 39 -8.69 -8.18 4.02
C GLN A 39 -7.44 -8.61 3.24
N LYS A 40 -7.39 -8.22 1.96
CA LYS A 40 -6.21 -8.39 1.10
C LYS A 40 -5.85 -7.04 0.53
N GLU A 41 -4.58 -6.71 0.62
CA GLU A 41 -4.07 -5.53 -0.05
C GLU A 41 -4.18 -5.70 -1.57
N PRO A 42 -4.72 -4.71 -2.30
CA PRO A 42 -5.00 -4.87 -3.73
C PRO A 42 -3.72 -5.08 -4.55
N PHE A 43 -2.57 -4.58 -4.09
CA PHE A 43 -1.28 -4.77 -4.77
C PHE A 43 -0.77 -6.23 -4.70
N HIS A 44 -1.28 -7.06 -3.79
CA HIS A 44 -0.92 -8.48 -3.74
C HIS A 44 -1.28 -9.22 -5.05
N GLN A 45 -2.22 -8.70 -5.84
CA GLN A 45 -2.58 -9.25 -7.15
C GLN A 45 -1.42 -9.15 -8.16
N LEU A 46 -0.47 -8.25 -7.94
CA LEU A 46 0.73 -8.12 -8.78
C LEU A 46 1.59 -9.38 -8.78
N LEU A 47 1.60 -10.16 -7.68
CA LEU A 47 2.31 -11.45 -7.62
C LEU A 47 1.68 -12.51 -8.52
N ASP A 48 0.36 -12.44 -8.75
CA ASP A 48 -0.34 -13.38 -9.65
C ASP A 48 -0.10 -13.02 -11.12
N ILE A 49 0.06 -11.74 -11.41
CA ILE A 49 0.26 -11.23 -12.78
C ILE A 49 1.75 -11.27 -13.16
N PHE A 50 2.64 -10.93 -12.23
CA PHE A 50 4.10 -10.87 -12.42
C PHE A 50 4.79 -11.75 -11.36
N PRO A 51 4.96 -13.05 -11.63
CA PRO A 51 5.43 -14.03 -10.62
C PRO A 51 6.83 -13.78 -10.05
N GLU A 52 7.68 -13.03 -10.78
CA GLU A 52 9.02 -12.63 -10.31
C GLU A 52 8.99 -11.44 -9.34
N SER A 53 7.79 -10.88 -9.10
CA SER A 53 7.62 -9.81 -8.11
C SER A 53 7.76 -10.34 -6.69
N ARG A 54 8.15 -9.46 -5.78
CA ARG A 54 8.31 -9.79 -4.35
C ARG A 54 7.71 -8.72 -3.46
N ILE A 55 7.17 -9.16 -2.33
CA ILE A 55 6.73 -8.34 -1.21
C ILE A 55 7.64 -8.63 -0.03
N ILE A 56 8.27 -7.59 0.48
CA ILE A 56 9.09 -7.60 1.69
C ILE A 56 8.24 -6.95 2.77
N ALA A 57 7.74 -7.76 3.67
CA ALA A 57 6.80 -7.36 4.70
C ALA A 57 7.51 -7.20 6.05
N PHE A 58 7.20 -6.13 6.78
CA PHE A 58 7.80 -5.83 8.08
C PHE A 58 6.74 -5.89 9.17
N GLU A 59 7.02 -6.69 10.17
CA GLU A 59 6.25 -6.84 11.40
C GLU A 59 7.24 -6.95 12.57
N VAL A 60 6.93 -6.32 13.71
CA VAL A 60 7.88 -6.28 14.83
C VAL A 60 7.88 -7.56 15.67
N ASP A 61 6.78 -8.30 15.67
CA ASP A 61 6.62 -9.54 16.43
C ASP A 61 7.29 -10.71 15.70
N GLN A 62 8.36 -11.26 16.29
CA GLN A 62 9.12 -12.38 15.74
C GLN A 62 8.26 -13.64 15.58
N ASP A 63 7.45 -13.97 16.61
CA ASP A 63 6.64 -15.20 16.59
C ASP A 63 5.56 -15.11 15.52
N LEU A 64 4.98 -13.94 15.33
CA LEU A 64 4.03 -13.65 14.25
C LEU A 64 4.72 -13.74 12.88
N CYS A 65 5.89 -13.15 12.70
CA CYS A 65 6.68 -13.28 11.46
C CYS A 65 6.96 -14.75 11.12
N ASP A 66 7.36 -15.56 12.12
CA ASP A 66 7.62 -16.98 11.93
C ASP A 66 6.36 -17.75 11.52
N GLN A 67 5.21 -17.41 12.08
CA GLN A 67 3.92 -17.99 11.70
C GLN A 67 3.53 -17.60 10.28
N LEU A 68 3.64 -16.30 9.94
CA LEU A 68 3.30 -15.77 8.63
C LEU A 68 4.20 -16.38 7.54
N ASN A 69 5.51 -16.47 7.77
CA ASN A 69 6.45 -17.06 6.82
C ASN A 69 6.17 -18.56 6.54
N ARG A 70 5.68 -19.33 7.54
CA ARG A 70 5.28 -20.72 7.32
C ARG A 70 4.11 -20.89 6.35
N HIS A 71 3.26 -19.87 6.22
CA HIS A 71 2.04 -19.89 5.41
C HIS A 71 2.07 -18.88 4.26
N ALA A 72 3.18 -18.14 4.11
CA ALA A 72 3.34 -17.16 3.07
C ALA A 72 3.23 -17.79 1.68
N ARG A 73 2.53 -17.10 0.79
CA ARG A 73 2.54 -17.46 -0.63
C ARG A 73 3.91 -17.13 -1.25
N PRO A 74 4.32 -17.81 -2.33
CA PRO A 74 5.55 -17.48 -3.04
C PRO A 74 5.60 -15.97 -3.37
N GLY A 75 6.77 -15.38 -3.18
CA GLY A 75 7.01 -13.95 -3.41
C GLY A 75 6.77 -13.05 -2.19
N ILE A 76 6.30 -13.56 -1.05
CA ILE A 76 6.17 -12.79 0.20
C ILE A 76 7.15 -13.29 1.24
N SER A 77 7.85 -12.38 1.91
CA SER A 77 8.73 -12.67 3.05
C SER A 77 8.51 -11.66 4.16
N TYR A 78 8.32 -12.14 5.40
CA TYR A 78 8.12 -11.31 6.58
C TYR A 78 9.41 -11.19 7.39
N PHE A 79 9.74 -9.99 7.81
CA PHE A 79 10.95 -9.67 8.57
C PHE A 79 10.56 -9.06 9.92
N PRO A 80 11.09 -9.60 11.05
CA PRO A 80 10.84 -9.08 12.41
C PRO A 80 11.71 -7.84 12.68
N VAL A 81 11.47 -6.77 11.93
CA VAL A 81 12.29 -5.56 11.95
C VAL A 81 11.41 -4.34 12.16
N ALA A 82 11.71 -3.57 13.20
CA ALA A 82 11.15 -2.23 13.36
C ALA A 82 11.95 -1.25 12.51
N LEU A 83 11.28 -0.62 11.56
CA LEU A 83 11.87 0.46 10.78
C LEU A 83 11.68 1.81 11.48
N GLY A 84 12.64 2.70 11.31
CA GLY A 84 12.64 4.04 11.87
C GLY A 84 13.60 4.96 11.13
N ARG A 85 13.97 6.06 11.77
CA ARG A 85 14.82 7.08 11.16
C ARG A 85 16.28 6.63 11.01
N LYS A 86 16.76 5.82 11.95
CA LYS A 86 18.17 5.35 12.04
C LYS A 86 18.28 4.12 12.94
N GLU A 87 19.50 3.57 13.01
CA GLU A 87 19.87 2.47 13.90
C GLU A 87 19.95 2.99 15.35
N GLU A 88 18.92 2.72 16.17
CA GLU A 88 18.89 3.11 17.58
C GLU A 88 17.92 2.26 18.40
N GLN A 89 18.05 2.33 19.72
CA GLN A 89 17.01 1.82 20.62
C GLN A 89 15.93 2.88 20.81
N ARG A 90 14.68 2.49 20.54
CA ARG A 90 13.50 3.34 20.70
C ARG A 90 12.56 2.77 21.76
N THR A 91 11.84 3.63 22.41
CA THR A 91 10.69 3.22 23.21
C THR A 91 9.57 2.75 22.29
N PHE A 92 9.01 1.59 22.57
CA PHE A 92 7.84 1.04 21.91
C PHE A 92 6.66 1.05 22.88
N TYR A 93 5.55 1.62 22.46
CA TYR A 93 4.35 1.79 23.26
C TYR A 93 3.29 0.81 22.77
N GLU A 94 3.13 -0.30 23.50
CA GLU A 94 2.03 -1.22 23.27
C GLU A 94 0.71 -0.59 23.72
N THR A 95 -0.32 -0.77 22.93
CA THR A 95 -1.68 -0.33 23.24
C THR A 95 -2.61 -1.52 23.49
N ASN A 96 -3.85 -1.23 23.93
CA ASN A 96 -4.86 -2.26 24.19
C ASN A 96 -5.12 -3.14 22.96
N HIS A 97 -4.99 -2.58 21.75
CA HIS A 97 -5.02 -3.35 20.51
C HIS A 97 -3.66 -3.25 19.82
N PRO A 98 -2.98 -4.38 19.49
CA PRO A 98 -1.63 -4.38 18.93
C PRO A 98 -1.46 -3.48 17.69
N MET A 99 -2.47 -3.42 16.84
CA MET A 99 -2.46 -2.57 15.63
C MET A 99 -2.36 -1.06 15.89
N CYS A 100 -2.58 -0.61 17.12
CA CYS A 100 -2.44 0.80 17.50
C CYS A 100 -1.11 1.06 18.25
N SER A 101 -0.24 0.06 18.35
CA SER A 101 1.07 0.20 19.00
C SER A 101 2.03 1.02 18.13
N SER A 102 2.89 1.83 18.75
CA SER A 102 3.65 2.86 18.06
C SER A 102 5.02 3.11 18.69
N LEU A 103 5.91 3.73 17.93
CA LEU A 103 7.14 4.36 18.43
C LEU A 103 6.88 5.72 19.10
N TYR A 104 5.65 6.21 19.05
CA TYR A 104 5.20 7.45 19.70
C TYR A 104 4.21 7.15 20.80
N LYS A 105 4.30 7.91 21.92
CA LYS A 105 3.45 7.70 23.09
C LYS A 105 1.99 8.05 22.77
N PRO A 106 0.99 7.17 23.06
CA PRO A 106 -0.42 7.50 22.89
C PRO A 106 -0.82 8.79 23.58
N ASN A 107 -1.58 9.63 22.89
CA ASN A 107 -2.16 10.85 23.43
C ASN A 107 -3.48 10.52 24.14
N GLU A 108 -3.35 9.94 25.34
CA GLU A 108 -4.51 9.46 26.11
C GLU A 108 -5.54 10.57 26.40
N LYS A 109 -5.09 11.83 26.51
CA LYS A 109 -5.99 12.96 26.68
C LYS A 109 -6.91 13.13 25.45
N LEU A 110 -6.37 13.07 24.25
CA LEU A 110 -7.15 13.13 23.01
C LEU A 110 -8.01 11.87 22.87
N ILE A 111 -7.41 10.69 23.01
CA ILE A 111 -8.07 9.38 22.86
C ILE A 111 -9.31 9.29 23.76
N SER A 112 -9.21 9.75 25.02
CA SER A 112 -10.33 9.70 25.99
C SER A 112 -11.53 10.57 25.60
N MET A 113 -11.33 11.59 24.76
CA MET A 113 -12.39 12.50 24.33
C MET A 113 -13.29 11.93 23.22
N TYR A 114 -12.80 10.95 22.45
CA TYR A 114 -13.50 10.42 21.29
C TYR A 114 -14.10 9.04 21.55
N ASN A 115 -15.22 8.75 20.85
CA ASN A 115 -15.87 7.44 20.93
C ASN A 115 -14.99 6.36 20.30
N ASN A 116 -15.01 5.17 20.90
CA ASN A 116 -14.37 3.95 20.36
C ASN A 116 -12.88 4.11 20.03
N MET A 117 -12.15 4.87 20.87
CA MET A 117 -10.70 5.05 20.76
C MET A 117 -9.92 4.37 21.90
N GLU A 118 -10.60 3.68 22.81
CA GLU A 118 -10.00 2.99 23.98
C GLU A 118 -9.00 1.90 23.57
N VAL A 119 -9.11 1.41 22.34
CA VAL A 119 -8.17 0.44 21.73
C VAL A 119 -6.74 0.98 21.64
N ALA A 120 -6.59 2.31 21.49
CA ALA A 120 -5.30 2.98 21.38
C ALA A 120 -4.73 3.47 22.75
N MET A 121 -5.38 3.17 23.87
CA MET A 121 -4.84 3.49 25.20
C MET A 121 -3.60 2.64 25.51
N LEU A 122 -2.63 3.23 26.19
CA LEU A 122 -1.38 2.59 26.57
C LEU A 122 -1.63 1.36 27.44
N LYS A 123 -1.00 0.24 27.08
CA LYS A 123 -1.00 -1.02 27.82
C LYS A 123 0.34 -1.27 28.51
N SER A 124 1.45 -1.21 27.76
CA SER A 124 2.81 -1.44 28.27
C SER A 124 3.83 -0.61 27.49
N VAL A 125 5.04 -0.56 28.03
CA VAL A 125 6.17 0.18 27.43
C VAL A 125 7.35 -0.76 27.38
N ASP A 126 7.92 -0.93 26.19
CA ASP A 126 9.07 -1.76 25.91
C ASP A 126 10.17 -0.98 25.18
N SER A 127 11.28 -1.63 24.92
CA SER A 127 12.37 -1.09 24.10
C SER A 127 12.59 -1.95 22.88
N ILE A 128 12.65 -1.33 21.71
CA ILE A 128 12.88 -2.01 20.44
C ILE A 128 14.06 -1.38 19.67
N ALA A 129 14.87 -2.21 19.03
CA ALA A 129 15.87 -1.73 18.09
C ALA A 129 15.21 -1.34 16.78
N THR A 130 15.44 -0.11 16.31
CA THR A 130 15.01 0.34 14.99
C THR A 130 16.17 0.38 14.01
N PHE A 131 15.86 0.22 12.73
CA PHE A 131 16.80 0.32 11.63
C PHE A 131 16.25 1.31 10.60
N SER A 132 17.16 2.02 9.91
CA SER A 132 16.74 2.84 8.79
C SER A 132 16.39 1.97 7.59
N LEU A 133 15.47 2.45 6.76
CA LEU A 133 15.08 1.72 5.55
C LEU A 133 16.28 1.57 4.59
N ASP A 134 17.07 2.63 4.41
CA ASP A 134 18.27 2.59 3.56
C ASP A 134 19.29 1.55 4.06
N TYR A 135 19.46 1.41 5.38
CA TYR A 135 20.33 0.38 5.98
C TYR A 135 19.80 -1.02 5.63
N PHE A 136 18.51 -1.28 5.86
CA PHE A 136 17.90 -2.60 5.57
C PHE A 136 18.05 -2.97 4.08
N ILE A 137 17.76 -2.05 3.18
CA ILE A 137 17.86 -2.25 1.73
C ILE A 137 19.30 -2.62 1.33
N ASN A 138 20.31 -1.93 1.88
CA ASN A 138 21.72 -2.20 1.59
C ASN A 138 22.18 -3.56 2.14
N GLU A 139 21.87 -3.87 3.41
CA GLU A 139 22.28 -5.14 4.05
C GLU A 139 21.67 -6.37 3.36
N ASN A 140 20.47 -6.23 2.79
CA ASN A 140 19.79 -7.32 2.10
C ASN A 140 20.02 -7.32 0.58
N ASN A 141 20.91 -6.47 0.06
CA ASN A 141 21.25 -6.34 -1.36
C ASN A 141 19.99 -6.21 -2.25
N ILE A 142 19.08 -5.31 -1.86
CA ILE A 142 17.86 -5.01 -2.62
C ILE A 142 18.18 -3.88 -3.59
N ASP A 143 18.15 -4.17 -4.90
CA ASP A 143 18.57 -3.23 -5.94
C ASP A 143 17.68 -1.98 -6.01
N SER A 144 16.37 -2.15 -5.96
CA SER A 144 15.41 -1.05 -6.01
C SER A 144 14.08 -1.42 -5.40
N VAL A 145 13.36 -0.41 -4.90
CA VAL A 145 11.99 -0.52 -4.39
C VAL A 145 11.08 0.28 -5.30
N ASP A 146 9.94 -0.31 -5.70
CA ASP A 146 9.00 0.32 -6.63
C ASP A 146 7.80 0.95 -5.90
N PHE A 147 7.34 0.29 -4.84
CA PHE A 147 6.13 0.67 -4.11
C PHE A 147 6.29 0.41 -2.61
N ILE A 148 5.73 1.30 -1.79
CA ILE A 148 5.68 1.18 -0.33
C ILE A 148 4.23 1.31 0.12
N LYS A 149 3.72 0.32 0.88
CA LYS A 149 2.56 0.48 1.78
C LYS A 149 3.11 0.56 3.19
N ILE A 150 2.72 1.59 3.94
CA ILE A 150 3.17 1.81 5.31
C ILE A 150 2.02 2.24 6.20
N ASP A 151 1.92 1.60 7.37
CA ASP A 151 0.94 1.86 8.41
C ASP A 151 1.55 1.41 9.75
N ILE A 152 2.23 2.32 10.43
CA ILE A 152 2.95 2.07 11.68
C ILE A 152 2.62 3.09 12.76
N GLN A 153 1.42 3.62 12.63
CA GLN A 153 0.76 4.38 13.68
C GLN A 153 1.54 5.63 14.12
N GLY A 154 1.87 6.47 13.14
CA GLY A 154 2.45 7.81 13.34
C GLY A 154 3.97 7.88 13.20
N ALA A 155 4.67 6.78 12.90
CA ALA A 155 6.13 6.76 12.69
C ALA A 155 6.54 6.72 11.20
N GLU A 156 5.61 6.93 10.27
CA GLU A 156 5.79 6.85 8.82
C GLU A 156 6.89 7.81 8.34
N LEU A 157 6.86 9.06 8.84
CA LEU A 157 7.86 10.06 8.47
C LEU A 157 9.27 9.67 8.92
N ASP A 158 9.43 9.01 10.07
CA ASP A 158 10.73 8.50 10.53
C ASP A 158 11.31 7.51 9.52
N VAL A 159 10.47 6.58 9.01
CA VAL A 159 10.87 5.61 7.99
C VAL A 159 11.23 6.30 6.68
N PHE A 160 10.43 7.26 6.23
CA PHE A 160 10.74 8.02 5.01
C PHE A 160 12.05 8.79 5.12
N GLN A 161 12.35 9.37 6.28
CA GLN A 161 13.63 10.05 6.54
C GLN A 161 14.79 9.07 6.56
N GLY A 162 14.60 7.87 7.12
CA GLY A 162 15.58 6.79 7.11
C GLY A 162 15.73 6.08 5.75
N GLY A 163 14.82 6.34 4.80
CA GLY A 163 14.78 5.77 3.47
C GLY A 163 14.99 6.76 2.33
N ALA A 164 15.65 7.90 2.59
CA ALA A 164 15.77 8.98 1.62
C ALA A 164 16.43 8.58 0.28
N ASN A 165 17.33 7.59 0.27
CA ASN A 165 17.90 7.05 -0.97
C ASN A 165 16.95 6.06 -1.64
N THR A 166 16.33 5.17 -0.88
CA THR A 166 15.32 4.21 -1.37
C THR A 166 14.18 4.93 -2.08
N LEU A 167 13.70 6.05 -1.54
CA LEU A 167 12.60 6.84 -2.10
C LEU A 167 12.88 7.40 -3.51
N LYS A 168 14.14 7.51 -3.94
CA LYS A 168 14.47 7.98 -5.29
C LYS A 168 13.88 7.07 -6.38
N GLU A 169 13.84 5.77 -6.10
CA GLU A 169 13.37 4.74 -7.03
C GLU A 169 11.88 4.43 -6.91
N VAL A 170 11.24 4.80 -5.80
CA VAL A 170 9.83 4.54 -5.53
C VAL A 170 8.94 5.36 -6.45
N VAL A 171 7.94 4.73 -7.07
CA VAL A 171 7.00 5.40 -7.98
C VAL A 171 5.66 5.74 -7.34
N ALA A 172 5.28 5.02 -6.28
CA ALA A 172 4.08 5.30 -5.50
C ALA A 172 4.24 4.84 -4.04
N ILE A 173 3.52 5.48 -3.13
CA ILE A 173 3.45 5.16 -1.70
C ILE A 173 1.99 5.21 -1.28
N VAL A 174 1.54 4.21 -0.53
CA VAL A 174 0.32 4.30 0.28
C VAL A 174 0.75 4.38 1.73
N SER A 175 0.36 5.44 2.41
CA SER A 175 0.69 5.68 3.82
C SER A 175 -0.55 6.01 4.61
N GLU A 176 -0.69 5.42 5.80
CA GLU A 176 -1.58 6.01 6.78
C GLU A 176 -1.06 7.42 7.13
N VAL A 177 -1.96 8.36 7.28
CA VAL A 177 -1.66 9.75 7.65
C VAL A 177 -2.70 10.26 8.63
N GLU A 178 -2.28 10.99 9.65
CA GLU A 178 -3.16 11.54 10.65
C GLU A 178 -3.34 13.05 10.50
N PHE A 179 -4.55 13.49 10.85
CA PHE A 179 -4.94 14.91 10.86
C PHE A 179 -4.97 15.50 12.27
N VAL A 180 -4.90 14.64 13.28
CA VAL A 180 -4.85 14.99 14.71
C VAL A 180 -3.82 14.12 15.41
N SER A 181 -3.21 14.62 16.48
CA SER A 181 -2.13 13.93 17.19
C SER A 181 -2.66 12.79 18.06
N HIS A 182 -2.88 11.61 17.47
CA HIS A 182 -3.21 10.37 18.21
C HIS A 182 -2.10 9.98 19.17
N TYR A 183 -0.88 10.29 18.81
CA TYR A 183 0.32 10.08 19.60
C TYR A 183 1.00 11.44 19.86
N ILE A 184 1.71 11.54 20.96
CA ILE A 184 2.41 12.77 21.38
C ILE A 184 3.61 12.99 20.45
N ASP A 185 3.73 14.21 19.93
CA ASP A 185 4.82 14.64 19.03
C ASP A 185 4.93 13.87 17.70
N GLN A 186 3.88 13.11 17.31
CA GLN A 186 3.87 12.46 16.00
C GLN A 186 3.81 13.48 14.86
N PRO A 187 4.44 13.18 13.71
CA PRO A 187 4.22 13.92 12.48
C PRO A 187 2.77 13.79 12.00
N LEU A 188 2.25 14.83 11.37
CA LEU A 188 0.93 14.81 10.77
C LEU A 188 1.01 14.81 9.24
N PHE A 189 -0.13 14.66 8.57
CA PHE A 189 -0.25 14.67 7.10
C PHE A 189 0.55 15.79 6.42
N GLY A 190 0.54 17.01 6.99
CA GLY A 190 1.28 18.14 6.43
C GLY A 190 2.79 17.94 6.42
N ASP A 191 3.34 17.31 7.46
CA ASP A 191 4.77 17.03 7.60
C ASP A 191 5.21 15.95 6.61
N VAL A 192 4.40 14.90 6.46
CA VAL A 192 4.61 13.83 5.47
C VAL A 192 4.58 14.39 4.05
N CYS A 193 3.57 15.22 3.72
CA CYS A 193 3.47 15.87 2.41
C CYS A 193 4.68 16.74 2.10
N ALA A 194 5.12 17.57 3.05
CA ALA A 194 6.24 18.47 2.86
C ALA A 194 7.54 17.69 2.57
N PHE A 195 7.80 16.63 3.35
CA PHE A 195 8.98 15.80 3.16
C PHE A 195 8.97 15.03 1.84
N LEU A 196 7.86 14.40 1.49
CA LEU A 196 7.75 13.62 0.24
C LEU A 196 7.84 14.52 -1.00
N ALA A 197 7.30 15.74 -0.93
CA ALA A 197 7.40 16.71 -2.03
C ALA A 197 8.86 17.09 -2.35
N GLU A 198 9.75 17.15 -1.34
CA GLU A 198 11.20 17.35 -1.55
C GLU A 198 11.88 16.17 -2.28
N LYS A 199 11.20 15.02 -2.39
CA LYS A 199 11.67 13.80 -3.06
C LYS A 199 10.98 13.57 -4.41
N ASP A 200 10.35 14.60 -4.97
CA ASP A 200 9.54 14.51 -6.19
C ASP A 200 8.39 13.48 -6.07
N ILE A 201 7.83 13.30 -4.86
CA ILE A 201 6.69 12.45 -4.58
C ILE A 201 5.56 13.32 -4.03
N MET A 202 4.44 13.41 -4.75
CA MET A 202 3.33 14.30 -4.45
C MET A 202 2.13 13.56 -3.91
N PHE A 203 1.40 14.19 -2.98
CA PHE A 203 0.08 13.72 -2.59
C PHE A 203 -0.83 13.66 -3.81
N HIS A 204 -1.52 12.54 -3.99
CA HIS A 204 -2.45 12.34 -5.09
C HIS A 204 -3.90 12.35 -4.63
N LYS A 205 -4.27 11.50 -3.67
CA LYS A 205 -5.62 11.46 -3.09
C LYS A 205 -5.65 10.65 -1.80
N PHE A 206 -6.75 10.82 -1.04
CA PHE A 206 -7.08 9.89 0.04
C PHE A 206 -7.83 8.67 -0.50
N LEU A 207 -7.58 7.50 0.09
CA LEU A 207 -8.22 6.23 -0.27
C LEU A 207 -9.45 5.93 0.59
N GLY A 208 -9.69 6.72 1.59
CA GLY A 208 -10.81 6.69 2.50
C GLY A 208 -10.62 7.75 3.56
N MET A 209 -11.63 7.96 4.39
CA MET A 209 -11.55 8.92 5.49
C MET A 209 -12.15 8.28 6.74
N ALA A 210 -11.36 8.20 7.79
CA ALA A 210 -11.80 7.69 9.06
C ALA A 210 -11.81 8.79 10.13
N GLY A 211 -12.59 8.59 11.16
CA GLY A 211 -12.69 9.56 12.24
C GLY A 211 -13.69 9.13 13.30
N ARG A 212 -13.94 10.03 14.24
CA ARG A 212 -14.82 9.79 15.38
C ARG A 212 -15.61 11.04 15.73
N SER A 213 -16.65 10.83 16.53
CA SER A 213 -17.37 11.92 17.21
C SER A 213 -16.91 12.03 18.67
N LEU A 214 -16.98 13.24 19.21
CA LEU A 214 -16.67 13.49 20.62
C LEU A 214 -17.70 12.82 21.54
N LYS A 215 -17.25 12.22 22.62
CA LYS A 215 -18.11 11.71 23.70
C LYS A 215 -18.92 12.84 24.35
N PRO A 216 -20.16 12.58 24.80
CA PRO A 216 -20.84 11.29 24.75
C PRO A 216 -21.72 11.11 23.48
N ILE A 217 -21.51 11.90 22.44
CA ILE A 217 -22.41 11.97 21.28
C ILE A 217 -22.15 10.77 20.33
N VAL A 218 -23.18 9.95 20.14
CA VAL A 218 -23.20 8.85 19.16
C VAL A 218 -24.28 9.14 18.11
N ILE A 219 -23.90 9.25 16.86
CA ILE A 219 -24.79 9.60 15.75
C ILE A 219 -25.24 8.34 15.03
N GLY A 220 -26.57 8.17 14.89
CA GLY A 220 -27.15 7.03 14.18
C GLY A 220 -26.78 5.66 14.77
N ASN A 221 -26.58 5.57 16.09
CA ASN A 221 -26.09 4.38 16.80
C ASN A 221 -24.72 3.87 16.28
N ASN A 222 -23.96 4.73 15.62
CA ASN A 222 -22.63 4.40 15.11
C ASN A 222 -21.55 5.15 15.91
N PRO A 223 -20.81 4.48 16.81
CA PRO A 223 -19.73 5.12 17.60
C PRO A 223 -18.53 5.52 16.71
N ASN A 224 -18.45 4.98 15.50
CA ASN A 224 -17.42 5.30 14.52
C ASN A 224 -17.84 6.40 13.53
N PHE A 225 -18.98 7.08 13.78
CA PHE A 225 -19.44 8.14 12.89
C PHE A 225 -18.42 9.32 12.87
N PRO A 226 -17.84 9.67 11.73
CA PRO A 226 -16.76 10.65 11.66
C PRO A 226 -17.33 12.08 11.60
N THR A 227 -17.50 12.74 12.73
CA THR A 227 -17.75 14.20 12.75
C THR A 227 -16.46 15.00 12.59
N GLN A 228 -15.33 14.40 12.97
CA GLN A 228 -13.99 14.89 12.67
C GLN A 228 -13.23 13.79 11.95
N HIS A 229 -12.62 14.11 10.82
CA HIS A 229 -11.67 13.23 10.18
C HIS A 229 -10.37 13.22 10.99
N MET A 230 -9.89 12.06 11.33
CA MET A 230 -8.74 11.88 12.22
C MET A 230 -7.55 11.25 11.51
N TRP A 231 -7.82 10.31 10.58
CA TRP A 231 -6.79 9.65 9.76
C TRP A 231 -7.36 9.18 8.41
N SER A 232 -6.47 8.81 7.52
CA SER A 232 -6.79 8.23 6.20
C SER A 232 -5.59 7.46 5.67
N ASP A 233 -5.81 6.45 4.85
CA ASP A 233 -4.81 6.05 3.87
C ASP A 233 -4.72 7.12 2.78
N ALA A 234 -3.50 7.56 2.49
CA ALA A 234 -3.20 8.51 1.43
C ALA A 234 -2.26 7.88 0.41
N ILE A 235 -2.56 8.07 -0.88
CA ILE A 235 -1.64 7.68 -1.93
C ILE A 235 -0.84 8.89 -2.40
N PHE A 236 0.47 8.70 -2.46
CA PHE A 236 1.46 9.61 -3.02
C PHE A 236 2.06 8.97 -4.26
N ILE A 237 2.34 9.75 -5.28
CA ILE A 237 2.91 9.29 -6.55
C ILE A 237 4.07 10.20 -6.97
N LYS A 238 4.94 9.74 -7.85
CA LYS A 238 5.93 10.64 -8.47
C LYS A 238 5.23 11.85 -9.08
N ASP A 239 5.87 13.01 -8.93
CA ASP A 239 5.38 14.26 -9.50
C ASP A 239 5.00 14.05 -10.97
N ILE A 240 3.78 14.45 -11.33
CA ILE A 240 3.24 14.28 -12.69
C ILE A 240 4.11 14.93 -13.77
N PHE A 241 4.83 15.99 -13.41
CA PHE A 241 5.79 16.65 -14.31
C PHE A 241 7.07 15.84 -14.53
N LYS A 242 7.37 14.89 -13.63
CA LYS A 242 8.53 13.98 -13.72
C LYS A 242 8.19 12.65 -14.38
N ILE A 243 6.90 12.33 -14.57
CA ILE A 243 6.48 11.06 -15.21
C ILE A 243 7.15 10.88 -16.60
N PRO A 244 7.22 11.89 -17.48
CA PRO A 244 7.88 11.71 -18.79
C PRO A 244 9.37 11.32 -18.70
N ASP A 245 10.04 11.64 -17.58
CA ASP A 245 11.46 11.33 -17.38
C ASP A 245 11.71 9.92 -16.85
N LEU A 246 10.69 9.24 -16.36
CA LEU A 246 10.79 7.88 -15.84
C LEU A 246 11.26 6.89 -16.93
N SER A 247 11.98 5.85 -16.48
CA SER A 247 12.32 4.72 -17.36
C SER A 247 11.07 3.99 -17.85
N ALA A 248 11.19 3.26 -18.95
CA ALA A 248 10.08 2.47 -19.51
C ALA A 248 9.46 1.54 -18.47
N SER A 249 10.28 0.81 -17.72
CA SER A 249 9.81 -0.06 -16.63
C SER A 249 9.06 0.70 -15.54
N LYS A 250 9.58 1.84 -15.07
CA LYS A 250 8.94 2.66 -14.03
C LYS A 250 7.59 3.25 -14.52
N LEU A 251 7.47 3.61 -15.79
CA LEU A 251 6.21 4.05 -16.39
C LEU A 251 5.14 2.95 -16.32
N LEU A 252 5.49 1.72 -16.68
CA LEU A 252 4.56 0.59 -16.59
C LEU A 252 4.17 0.28 -15.15
N LYS A 253 5.14 0.26 -14.24
CA LYS A 253 4.91 0.01 -12.81
C LYS A 253 4.00 1.07 -12.18
N MET A 254 4.30 2.35 -12.40
CA MET A 254 3.48 3.45 -11.90
C MET A 254 2.06 3.41 -12.49
N GLY A 255 1.94 3.15 -13.79
CA GLY A 255 0.65 3.03 -14.45
C GLY A 255 -0.22 1.91 -13.88
N LEU A 256 0.36 0.73 -13.60
CA LEU A 256 -0.35 -0.39 -12.96
C LEU A 256 -0.77 -0.05 -11.53
N LEU A 257 0.11 0.51 -10.72
CA LEU A 257 -0.22 0.94 -9.35
C LEU A 257 -1.31 2.01 -9.35
N ALA A 258 -1.23 2.99 -10.26
CA ALA A 258 -2.27 4.00 -10.41
C ALA A 258 -3.63 3.36 -10.75
N PHE A 259 -3.66 2.34 -11.60
CA PHE A 259 -4.89 1.61 -11.93
C PHE A 259 -5.45 0.86 -10.71
N ILE A 260 -4.60 0.13 -10.00
CA ILE A 260 -4.95 -0.61 -8.78
C ILE A 260 -5.59 0.31 -7.74
N TYR A 261 -5.10 1.53 -7.61
CA TYR A 261 -5.63 2.51 -6.67
C TYR A 261 -6.67 3.47 -7.31
N GLY A 262 -7.27 3.09 -8.46
CA GLY A 262 -8.42 3.77 -9.04
C GLY A 262 -8.10 5.15 -9.63
N SER A 263 -6.95 5.29 -10.31
CA SER A 263 -6.53 6.49 -11.04
C SER A 263 -6.20 6.15 -12.50
N PRO A 264 -7.20 5.77 -13.31
CA PRO A 264 -7.00 5.34 -14.70
C PRO A 264 -6.49 6.44 -15.62
N ASP A 265 -6.66 7.70 -15.27
CA ASP A 265 -6.10 8.86 -15.96
C ASP A 265 -4.57 8.93 -15.80
N VAL A 266 -4.04 8.67 -14.60
CA VAL A 266 -2.60 8.54 -14.35
C VAL A 266 -2.05 7.31 -15.09
N THR A 267 -2.78 6.19 -15.08
CA THR A 267 -2.43 4.99 -15.86
C THR A 267 -2.29 5.32 -17.33
N TYR A 268 -3.29 6.01 -17.90
CA TYR A 268 -3.26 6.45 -19.30
C TYR A 268 -2.05 7.33 -19.58
N TRP A 269 -1.75 8.28 -18.72
CA TRP A 269 -0.62 9.19 -18.89
C TRP A 269 0.72 8.44 -18.85
N CYS A 270 0.89 7.52 -17.92
CA CYS A 270 2.08 6.66 -17.84
C CYS A 270 2.25 5.81 -19.10
N PHE A 271 1.19 5.11 -19.54
CA PHE A 271 1.25 4.25 -20.71
C PHE A 271 1.43 5.02 -22.01
N LYS A 272 0.88 6.23 -22.11
CA LYS A 272 1.13 7.12 -23.26
C LYS A 272 2.60 7.51 -23.35
N ASN A 273 3.22 7.90 -22.24
CA ASN A 273 4.66 8.22 -22.22
C ASN A 273 5.53 6.98 -22.51
N TYR A 274 5.10 5.80 -22.05
CA TYR A 274 5.75 4.53 -22.39
C TYR A 274 5.69 4.29 -23.93
N ASP A 275 4.52 4.42 -24.52
CA ASP A 275 4.30 4.20 -25.96
C ASP A 275 5.12 5.17 -26.82
N GLU A 276 5.22 6.44 -26.41
CA GLU A 276 6.04 7.46 -27.10
C GLU A 276 7.53 7.09 -27.11
N LYS A 277 8.02 6.44 -26.03
CA LYS A 277 9.42 5.98 -25.92
C LYS A 277 9.69 4.68 -26.69
N ASN A 278 8.70 3.79 -26.79
CA ASN A 278 8.91 2.42 -27.28
C ASN A 278 8.18 2.09 -28.59
N GLY A 279 7.42 3.03 -29.15
CA GLY A 279 6.69 2.83 -30.40
C GLY A 279 5.51 1.86 -30.30
N THR A 280 4.90 1.74 -29.12
CA THR A 280 3.75 0.87 -28.85
C THR A 280 2.44 1.67 -28.79
N ASN A 281 1.33 1.03 -28.43
CA ASN A 281 0.01 1.66 -28.35
C ASN A 281 -0.85 1.13 -27.17
N ILE A 282 -0.23 0.70 -26.06
CA ILE A 282 -0.94 0.08 -24.94
C ILE A 282 -1.92 1.04 -24.25
N HIS A 283 -1.66 2.35 -24.24
CA HIS A 283 -2.58 3.34 -23.66
C HIS A 283 -3.99 3.28 -24.28
N LYS A 284 -4.10 2.94 -25.58
CA LYS A 284 -5.40 2.82 -26.28
C LYS A 284 -6.19 1.61 -25.80
N SER A 285 -5.53 0.55 -25.40
CA SER A 285 -6.18 -0.67 -24.91
C SER A 285 -6.96 -0.45 -23.60
N LEU A 286 -6.68 0.63 -22.85
CA LEU A 286 -7.42 0.98 -21.64
C LEU A 286 -8.90 1.31 -21.93
N PHE A 287 -9.23 1.85 -23.10
CA PHE A 287 -10.61 2.17 -23.48
C PHE A 287 -11.46 0.93 -23.78
N ASP A 288 -10.82 -0.22 -24.03
CA ASP A 288 -11.48 -1.47 -24.40
C ASP A 288 -11.66 -2.44 -23.22
N ILE A 289 -11.23 -2.09 -22.00
CA ILE A 289 -11.24 -2.97 -20.82
C ILE A 289 -12.65 -3.50 -20.57
N ASP A 290 -13.66 -2.63 -20.54
CA ASP A 290 -15.06 -3.03 -20.28
C ASP A 290 -15.63 -3.90 -21.39
N SER A 291 -15.15 -3.79 -22.61
CA SER A 291 -15.54 -4.68 -23.71
C SER A 291 -14.94 -6.08 -23.57
N LYS A 292 -13.75 -6.19 -23.01
CA LYS A 292 -13.07 -7.46 -22.70
C LYS A 292 -13.78 -8.22 -21.57
N LEU A 293 -14.26 -7.53 -20.54
CA LEU A 293 -15.02 -8.12 -19.43
C LEU A 293 -16.36 -8.77 -19.87
N LYS A 294 -16.98 -8.22 -20.91
CA LYS A 294 -18.28 -8.74 -21.43
C LYS A 294 -18.14 -9.98 -22.31
N ARG A 295 -16.95 -10.43 -22.65
CA ARG A 295 -16.73 -11.64 -23.47
C ARG A 295 -16.75 -12.87 -22.56
N PRO A 296 -17.77 -13.76 -22.67
CA PRO A 296 -17.74 -15.03 -21.94
C PRO A 296 -16.52 -15.82 -22.41
N ASP A 297 -15.76 -16.34 -21.45
CA ASP A 297 -14.62 -17.19 -21.73
C ASP A 297 -15.03 -18.35 -22.63
N LYS A 298 -14.48 -18.38 -23.87
CA LYS A 298 -14.78 -19.38 -24.89
C LYS A 298 -14.49 -20.81 -24.44
N ASN A 299 -13.68 -20.99 -23.39
CA ASN A 299 -13.33 -22.29 -22.82
C ASN A 299 -14.39 -22.84 -21.87
N THR A 300 -15.11 -21.99 -21.14
CA THR A 300 -16.22 -22.42 -20.25
C THR A 300 -17.43 -22.86 -21.06
N THR A 301 -17.69 -22.23 -22.19
CA THR A 301 -18.80 -22.64 -23.10
C THR A 301 -18.51 -23.97 -23.79
N ARG A 302 -17.26 -24.29 -24.08
CA ARG A 302 -16.88 -25.59 -24.66
C ARG A 302 -17.02 -26.75 -23.67
N LYS A 303 -16.72 -26.53 -22.39
CA LYS A 303 -16.90 -27.56 -21.31
C LYS A 303 -18.38 -27.79 -21.01
N LYS A 304 -19.23 -26.76 -20.99
CA LYS A 304 -20.70 -26.90 -20.80
C LYS A 304 -21.37 -27.64 -21.98
N ARG A 305 -20.97 -27.36 -23.23
CA ARG A 305 -21.49 -28.05 -24.42
C ARG A 305 -21.07 -29.53 -24.51
N LYS A 306 -19.90 -29.91 -23.98
CA LYS A 306 -19.51 -31.34 -23.90
C LYS A 306 -20.25 -32.08 -22.80
N LYS A 307 -20.65 -31.42 -21.69
CA LYS A 307 -21.43 -32.06 -20.59
C LYS A 307 -22.88 -32.31 -20.97
N ILE A 308 -23.46 -31.50 -21.89
CA ILE A 308 -24.85 -31.66 -22.36
C ILE A 308 -24.95 -32.73 -23.48
N LYS A 309 -23.88 -33.02 -24.22
CA LYS A 309 -23.86 -34.08 -25.25
C LYS A 309 -23.54 -35.46 -24.71
N GLY A 310 -23.21 -35.61 -23.43
CA GLY A 310 -23.00 -36.90 -22.75
C GLY A 310 -24.24 -37.41 -21.96
N LEU A 311 -25.39 -36.75 -22.09
CA LEU A 311 -26.66 -37.09 -21.42
C LEU A 311 -27.80 -37.27 -22.48
N LYS A 312 -27.49 -37.99 -23.56
CA LYS A 312 -28.51 -38.57 -24.44
C LYS A 312 -28.15 -40.02 -24.71
#